data_e0b3b91551de6be3d21c267b323646be
#
_entry.id   e0b3b91551de6be3d21c267b323646be
#
_cell.length_a   1.000
_cell.length_b   1.000
_cell.length_c   1.000
_cell.angle_alpha   90.00
_cell.angle_beta   90.00
_cell.angle_gamma   90.00
#
_symmetry.space_group_name_H-M   'P 1'
#
loop_
_entity.id
_entity.type
_entity.pdbx_description
1 polymer ?
#
loop_
_entity_poly.entity_id
_entity_poly.type
_entity_poly.pdbx_seq_one_letter_code
_entity_poly.pdbx_strand_id
1 'polypeptide(L)'
;MQTLKTDTRKRILAASRNLFLEKGFQGATTRDIACASGVTLSNLYHYFPSKDALFRVLLQPATDALEGLLAERHGQTGYDIAKIQEDSYAEEELDEYLGIIRRHRSSLKMLLFKSQGSSLEGFKEYYVEKATRCVLDWFKLMKTKHSGMDFEVSDFFIHLNNVWMFTLLEEILMHDLPDEETRAVLTDYVRFELIGWKKMMKI
;
A
#
# COMPACT_ATOMS: atom_id res chain seq x y z
N MET A 1 17.19 -30.87 -7.12
CA MET A 1 15.72 -30.91 -7.22
C MET A 1 15.02 -29.67 -6.64
N GLN A 2 15.48 -29.11 -5.52
CA GLN A 2 14.91 -27.88 -4.91
C GLN A 2 15.13 -26.61 -5.78
N THR A 3 16.28 -26.50 -6.45
CA THR A 3 16.64 -25.36 -7.35
C THR A 3 15.70 -25.27 -8.56
N LEU A 4 15.35 -26.37 -9.21
CA LEU A 4 14.43 -26.44 -10.35
C LEU A 4 13.00 -26.00 -9.99
N LYS A 5 12.53 -26.34 -8.77
CA LYS A 5 11.21 -25.91 -8.28
C LYS A 5 11.17 -24.40 -8.05
N THR A 6 12.24 -23.86 -7.48
CA THR A 6 12.36 -22.41 -7.22
C THR A 6 12.42 -21.63 -8.53
N ASP A 7 13.13 -22.13 -9.55
CA ASP A 7 13.24 -21.50 -10.86
C ASP A 7 11.89 -21.50 -11.60
N THR A 8 11.18 -22.62 -11.61
CA THR A 8 9.83 -22.71 -12.20
C THR A 8 8.85 -21.76 -11.54
N ARG A 9 8.86 -21.65 -10.19
CA ARG A 9 8.01 -20.72 -9.45
C ARG A 9 8.30 -19.26 -9.83
N LYS A 10 9.58 -18.88 -9.96
CA LYS A 10 9.98 -17.54 -10.40
C LYS A 10 9.50 -17.22 -11.81
N ARG A 11 9.62 -18.17 -12.76
CA ARG A 11 9.13 -17.99 -14.14
C ARG A 11 7.61 -17.77 -14.18
N ILE A 12 6.86 -18.55 -13.42
CA ILE A 12 5.40 -18.37 -13.30
C ILE A 12 5.08 -16.98 -12.77
N LEU A 13 5.71 -16.55 -11.69
CA LEU A 13 5.48 -15.22 -11.10
C LEU A 13 5.83 -14.09 -12.08
N ALA A 14 6.95 -14.20 -12.81
CA ALA A 14 7.35 -13.19 -13.79
C ALA A 14 6.36 -13.10 -14.96
N ALA A 15 5.98 -14.24 -15.55
CA ALA A 15 5.00 -14.29 -16.63
C ALA A 15 3.64 -13.75 -16.21
N SER A 16 3.19 -14.12 -15.00
CA SER A 16 1.92 -13.65 -14.43
C SER A 16 1.91 -12.14 -14.20
N ARG A 17 3.00 -11.59 -13.67
CA ARG A 17 3.14 -10.14 -13.45
C ARG A 17 2.92 -9.36 -14.75
N ASN A 18 3.56 -9.77 -15.84
CA ASN A 18 3.44 -9.12 -17.14
C ASN A 18 2.00 -9.20 -17.67
N LEU A 19 1.38 -10.37 -17.59
CA LEU A 19 0.01 -10.58 -18.06
C LEU A 19 -1.02 -9.79 -17.22
N PHE A 20 -0.86 -9.75 -15.91
CA PHE A 20 -1.76 -8.97 -15.05
C PHE A 20 -1.58 -7.46 -15.26
N LEU A 21 -0.37 -6.97 -15.48
CA LEU A 21 -0.15 -5.56 -15.82
C LEU A 21 -0.79 -5.19 -17.15
N GLU A 22 -0.67 -6.05 -18.16
CA GLU A 22 -1.22 -5.81 -19.49
C GLU A 22 -2.75 -5.94 -19.51
N LYS A 23 -3.28 -7.10 -19.06
CA LYS A 23 -4.69 -7.49 -19.27
C LYS A 23 -5.57 -7.34 -18.03
N GLY A 24 -5.01 -7.00 -16.88
CA GLY A 24 -5.69 -7.05 -15.58
C GLY A 24 -5.99 -8.49 -15.12
N PHE A 25 -6.51 -8.60 -13.89
CA PHE A 25 -6.84 -9.89 -13.31
C PHE A 25 -7.91 -10.63 -14.13
N GLN A 26 -8.99 -9.97 -14.52
CA GLN A 26 -10.07 -10.62 -15.31
C GLN A 26 -9.58 -11.10 -16.66
N GLY A 27 -8.83 -10.29 -17.40
CA GLY A 27 -8.39 -10.57 -18.76
C GLY A 27 -7.27 -11.60 -18.86
N ALA A 28 -6.45 -11.77 -17.84
CA ALA A 28 -5.39 -12.77 -17.81
C ALA A 28 -5.93 -14.15 -17.46
N THR A 29 -5.76 -15.12 -18.38
CA THR A 29 -6.20 -16.51 -18.14
C THR A 29 -5.07 -17.37 -17.57
N THR A 30 -5.40 -18.42 -16.83
CA THR A 30 -4.41 -19.40 -16.34
C THR A 30 -3.73 -20.17 -17.48
N ARG A 31 -4.40 -20.29 -18.64
CA ARG A 31 -3.81 -20.88 -19.86
C ARG A 31 -2.73 -19.98 -20.45
N ASP A 32 -3.01 -18.65 -20.52
CA ASP A 32 -2.00 -17.68 -20.99
C ASP A 32 -0.78 -17.68 -20.09
N ILE A 33 -1.01 -17.71 -18.76
CA ILE A 33 0.06 -17.75 -17.75
C ILE A 33 0.90 -19.03 -17.89
N ALA A 34 0.27 -20.20 -18.02
CA ALA A 34 0.97 -21.46 -18.22
C ALA A 34 1.81 -21.44 -19.49
N CYS A 35 1.24 -20.99 -20.61
CA CYS A 35 1.93 -20.83 -21.89
C CYS A 35 3.13 -19.88 -21.78
N ALA A 36 2.92 -18.67 -21.25
CA ALA A 36 3.96 -17.65 -21.12
C ALA A 36 5.10 -18.05 -20.17
N SER A 37 4.80 -18.88 -19.17
CA SER A 37 5.81 -19.38 -18.22
C SER A 37 6.48 -20.68 -18.66
N GLY A 38 6.07 -21.28 -19.81
CA GLY A 38 6.61 -22.53 -20.31
C GLY A 38 6.32 -23.74 -19.40
N VAL A 39 5.13 -23.76 -18.78
CA VAL A 39 4.68 -24.89 -17.94
C VAL A 39 3.33 -25.42 -18.43
N THR A 40 2.99 -26.65 -18.06
CA THR A 40 1.65 -27.17 -18.29
C THR A 40 0.65 -26.54 -17.31
N LEU A 41 -0.63 -26.49 -17.66
CA LEU A 41 -1.68 -25.97 -16.78
C LEU A 41 -1.75 -26.77 -15.46
N SER A 42 -1.58 -28.09 -15.50
CA SER A 42 -1.51 -28.94 -14.31
C SER A 42 -0.33 -28.55 -13.40
N ASN A 43 0.82 -28.28 -14.00
CA ASN A 43 2.01 -27.86 -13.25
C ASN A 43 1.81 -26.47 -12.63
N LEU A 44 1.15 -25.53 -13.31
CA LEU A 44 0.77 -24.23 -12.76
C LEU A 44 -0.06 -24.39 -11.47
N TYR A 45 -1.10 -25.22 -11.51
CA TYR A 45 -1.96 -25.49 -10.34
C TYR A 45 -1.24 -26.23 -9.20
N HIS A 46 -0.17 -26.96 -9.50
CA HIS A 46 0.68 -27.54 -8.46
C HIS A 46 1.41 -26.46 -7.62
N TYR A 47 1.80 -25.32 -8.25
CA TYR A 47 2.46 -24.20 -7.55
C TYR A 47 1.48 -23.22 -6.92
N PHE A 48 0.36 -22.98 -7.58
CA PHE A 48 -0.64 -21.99 -7.17
C PHE A 48 -2.05 -22.57 -7.36
N PRO A 49 -2.81 -22.77 -6.27
CA PRO A 49 -4.09 -23.49 -6.34
C PRO A 49 -5.17 -22.74 -7.12
N SER A 50 -5.00 -21.44 -7.35
CA SER A 50 -5.89 -20.61 -8.15
C SER A 50 -5.17 -19.41 -8.77
N LYS A 51 -5.80 -18.77 -9.76
CA LYS A 51 -5.34 -17.48 -10.30
C LYS A 51 -5.29 -16.41 -9.21
N ASP A 52 -6.29 -16.41 -8.32
CA ASP A 52 -6.36 -15.47 -7.21
C ASP A 52 -5.21 -15.68 -6.19
N ALA A 53 -4.91 -16.92 -5.83
CA ALA A 53 -3.76 -17.23 -4.97
C ALA A 53 -2.43 -16.74 -5.58
N LEU A 54 -2.26 -16.90 -6.90
CA LEU A 54 -1.10 -16.40 -7.63
C LEU A 54 -1.05 -14.87 -7.62
N PHE A 55 -2.18 -14.21 -7.85
CA PHE A 55 -2.30 -12.75 -7.83
C PHE A 55 -1.97 -12.17 -6.45
N ARG A 56 -2.52 -12.78 -5.40
CA ARG A 56 -2.22 -12.38 -4.00
C ARG A 56 -0.73 -12.50 -3.67
N VAL A 57 -0.07 -13.59 -4.07
CA VAL A 57 1.37 -13.76 -3.84
C VAL A 57 2.20 -12.67 -4.54
N LEU A 58 1.79 -12.22 -5.72
CA LEU A 58 2.47 -11.13 -6.43
C LEU A 58 2.29 -9.78 -5.74
N LEU A 59 1.14 -9.54 -5.11
CA LEU A 59 0.81 -8.26 -4.49
C LEU A 59 1.14 -8.21 -2.99
N GLN A 60 1.33 -9.37 -2.35
CA GLN A 60 1.61 -9.46 -0.93
C GLN A 60 2.73 -8.51 -0.45
N PRO A 61 3.89 -8.38 -1.12
CA PRO A 61 4.92 -7.45 -0.65
C PRO A 61 4.47 -5.98 -0.63
N ALA A 62 3.57 -5.59 -1.53
CA ALA A 62 3.02 -4.22 -1.56
C ALA A 62 1.95 -4.01 -0.48
N THR A 63 1.05 -4.99 -0.31
CA THR A 63 0.04 -4.93 0.76
C THR A 63 0.67 -4.97 2.13
N ASP A 64 1.68 -5.83 2.34
CA ASP A 64 2.43 -5.91 3.60
C ASP A 64 3.17 -4.60 3.91
N ALA A 65 3.74 -3.93 2.89
CA ALA A 65 4.40 -2.64 3.07
C ALA A 65 3.43 -1.54 3.50
N LEU A 66 2.24 -1.47 2.89
CA LEU A 66 1.20 -0.51 3.28
C LEU A 66 0.67 -0.80 4.69
N GLU A 67 0.39 -2.05 5.01
CA GLU A 67 -0.10 -2.44 6.33
C GLU A 67 0.98 -2.26 7.42
N GLY A 68 2.23 -2.53 7.10
CA GLY A 68 3.37 -2.29 7.97
C GLY A 68 3.51 -0.81 8.33
N LEU A 69 3.45 0.07 7.34
CA LEU A 69 3.47 1.52 7.53
C LEU A 69 2.35 2.00 8.47
N LEU A 70 1.13 1.50 8.26
CA LEU A 70 0.00 1.85 9.12
C LEU A 70 0.21 1.36 10.56
N ALA A 71 0.70 0.14 10.74
CA ALA A 71 0.95 -0.44 12.06
C ALA A 71 2.07 0.29 12.80
N GLU A 72 3.14 0.68 12.12
CA GLU A 72 4.26 1.42 12.69
C GLU A 72 3.85 2.82 13.16
N ARG A 73 3.02 3.50 12.39
CA ARG A 73 2.59 4.87 12.71
C ARG A 73 1.44 4.93 13.71
N HIS A 74 0.41 4.12 13.51
CA HIS A 74 -0.85 4.20 14.24
C HIS A 74 -1.28 2.89 14.90
N GLY A 75 -0.38 1.90 15.02
CA GLY A 75 -0.65 0.68 15.78
C GLY A 75 -0.60 0.90 17.30
N GLN A 76 -0.95 -0.11 18.07
CA GLN A 76 -0.90 -0.06 19.54
C GLN A 76 0.50 0.23 20.11
N THR A 77 1.53 -0.21 19.40
CA THR A 77 2.96 0.04 19.68
C THR A 77 3.57 1.01 18.69
N GLY A 78 2.74 1.76 17.96
CA GLY A 78 3.17 2.72 16.97
C GLY A 78 3.79 3.99 17.56
N TYR A 79 4.09 4.94 16.69
CA TYR A 79 4.75 6.17 17.08
C TYR A 79 3.97 6.92 18.16
N ASP A 80 4.72 7.48 19.11
CA ASP A 80 4.16 8.47 20.02
C ASP A 80 4.01 9.81 19.30
N ILE A 81 3.06 10.64 19.74
CA ILE A 81 2.82 11.96 19.13
C ILE A 81 4.06 12.87 19.21
N ALA A 82 4.93 12.65 20.17
CA ALA A 82 6.20 13.38 20.29
C ALA A 82 7.10 13.18 19.06
N LYS A 83 7.00 12.03 18.39
CA LYS A 83 7.75 11.73 17.17
C LYS A 83 7.43 12.72 16.05
N ILE A 84 6.19 13.18 15.94
CA ILE A 84 5.75 14.17 14.92
C ILE A 84 6.43 15.54 15.12
N GLN A 85 6.94 15.82 16.32
CA GLN A 85 7.63 17.07 16.63
C GLN A 85 9.13 17.05 16.29
N GLU A 86 9.69 15.89 16.02
CA GLU A 86 11.11 15.77 15.65
C GLU A 86 11.37 16.43 14.28
N ASP A 87 12.50 17.11 14.16
CA ASP A 87 12.89 17.80 12.91
C ASP A 87 13.07 16.84 11.74
N SER A 88 13.50 15.60 12.01
CA SER A 88 13.69 14.54 10.99
C SER A 88 12.40 13.91 10.49
N TYR A 89 11.28 14.06 11.22
CA TYR A 89 10.06 13.30 10.95
C TYR A 89 9.53 13.49 9.53
N ALA A 90 9.55 14.73 9.02
CA ALA A 90 9.06 15.03 7.66
C ALA A 90 9.86 14.30 6.57
N GLU A 91 11.19 14.27 6.70
CA GLU A 91 12.06 13.56 5.75
C GLU A 91 11.92 12.04 5.88
N GLU A 92 11.83 11.52 7.10
CA GLU A 92 11.59 10.09 7.32
C GLU A 92 10.27 9.65 6.68
N GLU A 93 9.20 10.41 6.89
CA GLU A 93 7.89 10.14 6.29
C GLU A 93 7.91 10.19 4.78
N LEU A 94 8.57 11.19 4.20
CA LEU A 94 8.74 11.33 2.76
C LEU A 94 9.51 10.14 2.18
N ASP A 95 10.62 9.75 2.80
CA ASP A 95 11.46 8.65 2.31
C ASP A 95 10.74 7.28 2.43
N GLU A 96 9.90 7.08 3.42
CA GLU A 96 9.05 5.89 3.54
C GLU A 96 8.03 5.80 2.40
N TYR A 97 7.27 6.87 2.13
CA TYR A 97 6.32 6.91 1.02
C TYR A 97 7.01 6.68 -0.33
N LEU A 98 8.10 7.39 -0.60
CA LEU A 98 8.91 7.20 -1.80
C LEU A 98 9.45 5.77 -1.91
N GLY A 99 9.93 5.23 -0.81
CA GLY A 99 10.47 3.88 -0.75
C GLY A 99 9.43 2.81 -1.09
N ILE A 100 8.19 2.96 -0.61
CA ILE A 100 7.07 2.07 -0.92
C ILE A 100 6.71 2.19 -2.41
N ILE A 101 6.53 3.41 -2.91
CA ILE A 101 6.16 3.65 -4.32
C ILE A 101 7.23 3.09 -5.26
N ARG A 102 8.51 3.38 -5.02
CA ARG A 102 9.61 2.90 -5.87
C ARG A 102 9.71 1.38 -5.90
N ARG A 103 9.71 0.76 -4.73
CA ARG A 103 9.87 -0.71 -4.62
C ARG A 103 8.67 -1.48 -5.16
N HIS A 104 7.46 -0.91 -5.04
CA HIS A 104 6.23 -1.64 -5.29
C HIS A 104 5.37 -1.04 -6.41
N ARG A 105 5.89 -0.08 -7.22
CA ARG A 105 5.13 0.65 -8.25
C ARG A 105 4.27 -0.26 -9.12
N SER A 106 4.84 -1.32 -9.70
CA SER A 106 4.09 -2.26 -10.55
C SER A 106 3.01 -3.03 -9.77
N SER A 107 3.31 -3.45 -8.54
CA SER A 107 2.34 -4.15 -7.69
C SER A 107 1.21 -3.22 -7.24
N LEU A 108 1.52 -1.96 -6.90
CA LEU A 108 0.53 -0.94 -6.57
C LEU A 108 -0.37 -0.63 -7.77
N LYS A 109 0.20 -0.50 -9.00
CA LYS A 109 -0.62 -0.36 -10.22
C LYS A 109 -1.55 -1.55 -10.44
N MET A 110 -1.09 -2.78 -10.23
CA MET A 110 -1.94 -3.96 -10.32
C MET A 110 -3.04 -3.96 -9.25
N LEU A 111 -2.69 -3.62 -8.02
CA LEU A 111 -3.61 -3.59 -6.87
C LEU A 111 -4.74 -2.59 -7.08
N LEU A 112 -4.42 -1.37 -7.50
CA LEU A 112 -5.37 -0.27 -7.58
C LEU A 112 -6.16 -0.22 -8.90
N PHE A 113 -5.55 -0.65 -10.02
CA PHE A 113 -6.17 -0.47 -11.34
C PHE A 113 -6.46 -1.79 -12.11
N LYS A 114 -5.96 -2.92 -11.64
CA LYS A 114 -6.01 -4.19 -12.38
C LYS A 114 -6.53 -5.37 -11.55
N SER A 115 -7.06 -5.12 -10.36
CA SER A 115 -7.51 -6.16 -9.41
C SER A 115 -8.96 -6.61 -9.61
N GLN A 116 -9.72 -5.99 -10.51
CA GLN A 116 -11.13 -6.27 -10.73
C GLN A 116 -11.41 -7.76 -10.94
N GLY A 117 -12.37 -8.31 -10.19
CA GLY A 117 -12.73 -9.74 -10.18
C GLY A 117 -11.82 -10.63 -9.32
N SER A 118 -10.82 -10.05 -8.63
CA SER A 118 -9.99 -10.76 -7.64
C SER A 118 -10.50 -10.56 -6.23
N SER A 119 -9.96 -11.31 -5.26
CA SER A 119 -10.21 -11.09 -3.84
C SER A 119 -9.63 -9.77 -3.29
N LEU A 120 -8.85 -9.06 -4.11
CA LEU A 120 -8.23 -7.76 -3.76
C LEU A 120 -8.90 -6.58 -4.46
N GLU A 121 -10.03 -6.77 -5.15
CA GLU A 121 -10.75 -5.70 -5.87
C GLU A 121 -11.12 -4.53 -4.96
N GLY A 122 -11.59 -4.81 -3.74
CA GLY A 122 -11.97 -3.79 -2.75
C GLY A 122 -10.85 -3.41 -1.77
N PHE A 123 -9.57 -3.59 -2.14
CA PHE A 123 -8.45 -3.34 -1.21
C PHE A 123 -8.37 -1.88 -0.74
N LYS A 124 -8.64 -0.91 -1.62
CA LYS A 124 -8.60 0.52 -1.25
C LYS A 124 -9.60 0.81 -0.14
N GLU A 125 -10.85 0.41 -0.33
CA GLU A 125 -11.94 0.63 0.62
C GLU A 125 -11.63 -0.07 1.96
N TYR A 126 -11.21 -1.32 1.91
CA TYR A 126 -10.77 -2.07 3.08
C TYR A 126 -9.66 -1.35 3.84
N TYR A 127 -8.61 -0.89 3.13
CA TYR A 127 -7.48 -0.23 3.76
C TYR A 127 -7.86 1.13 4.37
N VAL A 128 -8.63 1.94 3.66
CA VAL A 128 -9.12 3.25 4.15
C VAL A 128 -9.94 3.08 5.43
N GLU A 129 -10.84 2.10 5.47
CA GLU A 129 -11.60 1.81 6.69
C GLU A 129 -10.71 1.34 7.83
N LYS A 130 -9.76 0.45 7.55
CA LYS A 130 -8.78 -0.05 8.53
C LYS A 130 -7.93 1.10 9.06
N ALA A 131 -7.38 1.95 8.18
CA ALA A 131 -6.56 3.10 8.54
C ALA A 131 -7.36 4.08 9.39
N THR A 132 -8.60 4.38 9.01
CA THR A 132 -9.48 5.27 9.80
C THR A 132 -9.63 4.75 11.23
N ARG A 133 -9.94 3.48 11.42
CA ARG A 133 -10.06 2.88 12.76
C ARG A 133 -8.74 2.94 13.54
N CYS A 134 -7.62 2.58 12.89
CA CYS A 134 -6.31 2.63 13.54
C CYS A 134 -5.95 4.05 14.01
N VAL A 135 -6.17 5.07 13.17
CA VAL A 135 -5.88 6.47 13.51
C VAL A 135 -6.78 6.95 14.65
N LEU A 136 -8.08 6.62 14.63
CA LEU A 136 -9.00 6.96 15.71
C LEU A 136 -8.59 6.34 17.06
N ASP A 137 -8.20 5.08 17.06
CA ASP A 137 -7.76 4.39 18.26
C ASP A 137 -6.41 4.92 18.75
N TRP A 138 -5.51 5.27 17.83
CA TRP A 138 -4.25 5.93 18.14
C TRP A 138 -4.49 7.30 18.80
N PHE A 139 -5.42 8.13 18.30
CA PHE A 139 -5.75 9.40 18.94
C PHE A 139 -6.30 9.23 20.36
N LYS A 140 -7.17 8.22 20.57
CA LYS A 140 -7.65 7.90 21.94
C LYS A 140 -6.49 7.52 22.86
N LEU A 141 -5.57 6.69 22.36
CA LEU A 141 -4.38 6.30 23.13
C LEU A 141 -3.48 7.50 23.45
N MET A 142 -3.23 8.39 22.48
CA MET A 142 -2.41 9.59 22.69
C MET A 142 -3.04 10.54 23.72
N LYS A 143 -4.36 10.77 23.67
CA LYS A 143 -5.08 11.54 24.69
C LYS A 143 -4.94 10.94 26.10
N THR A 144 -4.89 9.62 26.20
CA THR A 144 -4.67 8.95 27.50
C THR A 144 -3.25 9.13 28.02
N LYS A 145 -2.26 9.08 27.12
CA LYS A 145 -0.84 9.24 27.47
C LYS A 145 -0.45 10.68 27.77
N HIS A 146 -1.05 11.63 27.07
CA HIS A 146 -0.71 13.06 27.11
C HIS A 146 -1.92 13.88 27.60
N SER A 147 -2.04 14.07 28.90
CA SER A 147 -3.21 14.71 29.55
C SER A 147 -3.47 16.17 29.15
N GLY A 148 -2.53 16.82 28.44
CA GLY A 148 -2.69 18.18 27.90
C GLY A 148 -3.26 18.24 26.48
N MET A 149 -3.49 17.09 25.84
CA MET A 149 -4.05 17.03 24.49
C MET A 149 -5.58 17.20 24.52
N ASP A 150 -6.01 18.43 24.21
CA ASP A 150 -7.42 18.76 24.06
C ASP A 150 -7.69 19.23 22.62
N PHE A 151 -7.96 18.28 21.73
CA PHE A 151 -8.43 18.56 20.38
C PHE A 151 -9.51 17.57 19.98
N GLU A 152 -10.45 18.03 19.19
CA GLU A 152 -11.48 17.21 18.60
C GLU A 152 -11.35 17.22 17.08
N VAL A 153 -11.36 16.02 16.49
CA VAL A 153 -11.37 15.81 15.05
C VAL A 153 -12.50 14.84 14.75
N SER A 154 -13.35 15.17 13.78
CA SER A 154 -14.45 14.26 13.43
C SER A 154 -13.90 12.99 12.77
N ASP A 155 -14.53 11.87 13.07
CA ASP A 155 -14.20 10.56 12.48
C ASP A 155 -14.25 10.62 10.95
N PHE A 156 -15.21 11.38 10.42
CA PHE A 156 -15.37 11.57 8.98
C PHE A 156 -14.21 12.37 8.36
N PHE A 157 -13.64 13.34 9.08
CA PHE A 157 -12.46 14.07 8.60
C PHE A 157 -11.24 13.15 8.51
N ILE A 158 -11.04 12.27 9.51
CA ILE A 158 -9.98 11.27 9.49
C ILE A 158 -10.17 10.30 8.32
N HIS A 159 -11.41 9.86 8.07
CA HIS A 159 -11.73 9.06 6.89
C HIS A 159 -11.36 9.77 5.58
N LEU A 160 -11.78 11.03 5.42
CA LEU A 160 -11.45 11.83 4.23
C LEU A 160 -9.96 12.02 4.03
N ASN A 161 -9.20 12.20 5.11
CA ASN A 161 -7.76 12.31 5.05
C ASN A 161 -7.11 11.02 4.51
N ASN A 162 -7.55 9.86 4.98
CA ASN A 162 -7.10 8.57 4.44
C ASN A 162 -7.50 8.36 2.97
N VAL A 163 -8.70 8.78 2.58
CA VAL A 163 -9.14 8.77 1.16
C VAL A 163 -8.23 9.66 0.32
N TRP A 164 -7.89 10.85 0.80
CA TRP A 164 -7.02 11.78 0.08
C TRP A 164 -5.61 11.22 -0.12
N MET A 165 -5.01 10.62 0.92
CA MET A 165 -3.72 9.94 0.80
C MET A 165 -3.74 8.86 -0.31
N PHE A 166 -4.79 8.04 -0.35
CA PHE A 166 -4.94 7.03 -1.41
C PHE A 166 -5.15 7.63 -2.79
N THR A 167 -5.92 8.72 -2.88
CA THR A 167 -6.13 9.44 -4.15
C THR A 167 -4.82 10.02 -4.65
N LEU A 168 -3.99 10.58 -3.78
CA LEU A 168 -2.65 11.05 -4.14
C LEU A 168 -1.79 9.92 -4.72
N LEU A 169 -1.79 8.75 -4.08
CA LEU A 169 -1.09 7.56 -4.57
C LEU A 169 -1.60 7.13 -5.96
N GLU A 170 -2.92 7.09 -6.14
CA GLU A 170 -3.56 6.77 -7.43
C GLU A 170 -3.12 7.73 -8.53
N GLU A 171 -3.16 9.04 -8.29
CA GLU A 171 -2.75 10.07 -9.25
C GLU A 171 -1.27 9.94 -9.63
N ILE A 172 -0.37 9.75 -8.66
CA ILE A 172 1.05 9.52 -8.90
C ILE A 172 1.27 8.32 -9.83
N LEU A 173 0.54 7.22 -9.59
CA LEU A 173 0.67 5.99 -10.35
C LEU A 173 -0.03 6.06 -11.71
N MET A 174 -1.17 6.75 -11.81
CA MET A 174 -1.96 6.90 -13.04
C MET A 174 -1.24 7.78 -14.05
N HIS A 175 -0.68 8.89 -13.59
CA HIS A 175 0.10 9.82 -14.41
C HIS A 175 1.55 9.37 -14.64
N ASP A 176 1.93 8.25 -14.04
CA ASP A 176 3.27 7.67 -14.15
C ASP A 176 4.40 8.66 -13.80
N LEU A 177 4.16 9.50 -12.78
CA LEU A 177 5.08 10.56 -12.40
C LEU A 177 6.50 10.01 -12.19
N PRO A 178 7.53 10.65 -12.77
CA PRO A 178 8.92 10.27 -12.51
C PRO A 178 9.28 10.52 -11.03
N ASP A 179 10.36 9.90 -10.58
CA ASP A 179 10.77 9.91 -9.17
C ASP A 179 10.98 11.32 -8.61
N GLU A 180 11.52 12.24 -9.41
CA GLU A 180 11.75 13.62 -9.01
C GLU A 180 10.43 14.38 -8.77
N GLU A 181 9.48 14.26 -9.71
CA GLU A 181 8.15 14.87 -9.56
C GLU A 181 7.35 14.18 -8.42
N THR A 182 7.46 12.86 -8.29
CA THR A 182 6.86 12.13 -7.17
C THR A 182 7.38 12.65 -5.83
N ARG A 183 8.71 12.88 -5.71
CA ARG A 183 9.31 13.46 -4.49
C ARG A 183 8.76 14.86 -4.23
N ALA A 184 8.69 15.72 -5.24
CA ALA A 184 8.19 17.09 -5.09
C ALA A 184 6.75 17.12 -4.57
N VAL A 185 5.85 16.37 -5.21
CA VAL A 185 4.44 16.28 -4.80
C VAL A 185 4.29 15.71 -3.38
N LEU A 186 5.02 14.65 -3.05
CA LEU A 186 5.00 14.08 -1.69
C LEU A 186 5.57 15.05 -0.65
N THR A 187 6.58 15.85 -0.99
CA THR A 187 7.13 16.88 -0.08
C THR A 187 6.05 17.93 0.26
N ASP A 188 5.31 18.40 -0.75
CA ASP A 188 4.24 19.36 -0.52
C ASP A 188 3.09 18.73 0.29
N TYR A 189 2.74 17.48 0.01
CA TYR A 189 1.74 16.74 0.77
C TYR A 189 2.14 16.57 2.25
N VAL A 190 3.32 16.03 2.52
CA VAL A 190 3.82 15.81 3.89
C VAL A 190 3.89 17.14 4.66
N ARG A 191 4.39 18.20 4.02
CA ARG A 191 4.43 19.54 4.64
C ARG A 191 3.03 20.04 5.00
N PHE A 192 2.08 19.93 4.09
CA PHE A 192 0.69 20.35 4.32
C PHE A 192 0.07 19.58 5.48
N GLU A 193 0.18 18.24 5.47
CA GLU A 193 -0.32 17.36 6.50
C GLU A 193 0.26 17.72 7.88
N LEU A 194 1.58 17.80 7.99
CA LEU A 194 2.24 18.05 9.27
C LEU A 194 1.90 19.42 9.85
N ILE A 195 1.88 20.47 9.03
CA ILE A 195 1.48 21.81 9.49
C ILE A 195 0.02 21.79 9.97
N GLY A 196 -0.87 21.15 9.20
CA GLY A 196 -2.28 21.05 9.54
C GLY A 196 -2.49 20.30 10.86
N TRP A 197 -1.92 19.10 10.96
CA TRP A 197 -2.06 18.26 12.14
C TRP A 197 -1.43 18.89 13.40
N LYS A 198 -0.20 19.41 13.32
CA LYS A 198 0.44 20.13 14.45
C LYS A 198 -0.45 21.27 14.94
N LYS A 199 -0.99 22.06 14.02
CA LYS A 199 -1.87 23.18 14.38
C LYS A 199 -3.18 22.74 15.01
N MET A 200 -3.82 21.68 14.49
CA MET A 200 -5.06 21.14 15.04
C MET A 200 -4.84 20.52 16.41
N MET A 201 -3.74 19.81 16.61
CA MET A 201 -3.38 19.16 17.87
C MET A 201 -2.78 20.15 18.89
N LYS A 202 -2.48 21.38 18.51
CA LYS A 202 -1.84 22.42 19.34
C LYS A 202 -0.47 22.00 19.89
N ILE A 203 0.33 21.31 19.07
CA ILE A 203 1.67 20.83 19.40
C ILE A 203 2.73 21.49 18.51
#